data_a32cbc8252cdf6f7e104d8aa00937de5
#
_entry.id   a32cbc8252cdf6f7e104d8aa00937de5
#
_cell.length_a   1.000
_cell.length_b   1.000
_cell.length_c   1.000
_cell.angle_alpha   90.00
_cell.angle_beta   90.00
_cell.angle_gamma   90.00
#
_symmetry.space_group_name_H-M   'P 1'
#
loop_
_entity.id
_entity.type
_entity.pdbx_description
1 polymer ?
#
loop_
_entity_poly.entity_id
_entity_poly.type
_entity_poly.pdbx_seq_one_letter_code
_entity_poly.pdbx_strand_id
1 'polypeptide(L)'
;RMGPNNIVIGWTPDSKHILFRTRQFTFNDFTGQLMTVPAEGGEAVEIPLKNGGFASYSPDGKKLAYNYVFREFRTWKRYQGGMADDIRIYDFDTHQSQKITDEIRQDIIPMWSADGNKIYFISDRDDIMNLYVYNLSDKTTRQLTFNKDYDIKFPALGGDQIVYEQGGILYKFDTRTEKASPIPVEIDNDQNWARPE
;
A
#
# COMPACT_ATOMS: atom_id res chain seq x y z
N ARG A 1 6.87 -5.04 28.13
CA ARG A 1 6.76 -5.53 26.73
C ARG A 1 6.20 -4.41 25.90
N MET A 2 6.93 -3.92 24.94
CA MET A 2 6.33 -3.11 23.90
C MET A 2 5.27 -3.97 23.21
N GLY A 3 4.02 -3.49 23.16
CA GLY A 3 2.94 -4.22 22.52
C GLY A 3 3.22 -4.49 21.04
N PRO A 4 2.55 -5.47 20.43
CA PRO A 4 2.69 -5.72 19.02
C PRO A 4 2.34 -4.44 18.25
N ASN A 5 3.18 -4.07 17.30
CA ASN A 5 2.89 -2.96 16.39
C ASN A 5 1.84 -3.42 15.38
N ASN A 6 0.56 -3.23 15.70
CA ASN A 6 -0.55 -3.55 14.84
C ASN A 6 -0.92 -2.34 14.00
N ILE A 7 -0.93 -2.48 12.68
CA ILE A 7 -1.34 -1.43 11.75
C ILE A 7 -2.45 -1.96 10.87
N VAL A 8 -3.58 -1.26 10.87
CA VAL A 8 -4.69 -1.54 9.98
C VAL A 8 -4.27 -1.23 8.54
N ILE A 9 -4.58 -2.14 7.63
CA ILE A 9 -4.30 -2.01 6.20
C ILE A 9 -5.60 -1.74 5.43
N GLY A 10 -6.68 -2.42 5.78
CA GLY A 10 -7.96 -2.27 5.09
C GLY A 10 -9.02 -3.24 5.57
N TRP A 11 -10.04 -3.40 4.77
CA TRP A 11 -11.15 -4.32 4.99
C TRP A 11 -11.09 -5.50 4.03
N THR A 12 -11.66 -6.63 4.45
CA THR A 12 -11.99 -7.70 3.50
C THR A 12 -13.09 -7.24 2.55
N PRO A 13 -13.19 -7.79 1.33
CA PRO A 13 -14.21 -7.36 0.34
C PRO A 13 -15.65 -7.48 0.82
N ASP A 14 -15.94 -8.42 1.74
CA ASP A 14 -17.25 -8.60 2.36
C ASP A 14 -17.54 -7.61 3.48
N SER A 15 -16.59 -6.73 3.82
CA SER A 15 -16.65 -5.74 4.89
C SER A 15 -16.90 -6.32 6.29
N LYS A 16 -16.59 -7.61 6.52
CA LYS A 16 -16.80 -8.27 7.79
C LYS A 16 -15.53 -8.36 8.65
N HIS A 17 -14.36 -8.28 8.03
CA HIS A 17 -13.10 -8.39 8.74
C HIS A 17 -12.18 -7.21 8.41
N ILE A 18 -11.34 -6.90 9.37
CA ILE A 18 -10.28 -5.90 9.25
C ILE A 18 -8.99 -6.65 8.93
N LEU A 19 -8.34 -6.29 7.81
CA LEU A 19 -7.00 -6.73 7.49
C LEU A 19 -6.00 -5.84 8.21
N PHE A 20 -5.10 -6.43 8.96
CA PHE A 20 -4.05 -5.71 9.65
C PHE A 20 -2.74 -6.47 9.60
N ARG A 21 -1.68 -5.76 9.85
CA ARG A 21 -0.35 -6.30 10.00
C ARG A 21 0.09 -6.23 11.45
N THR A 22 0.70 -7.30 11.93
CA THR A 22 1.29 -7.39 13.26
C THR A 22 2.77 -7.77 13.20
N ARG A 23 3.51 -7.39 14.24
CA ARG A 23 4.88 -7.87 14.48
C ARG A 23 4.97 -8.80 15.71
N GLN A 24 3.85 -9.27 16.17
CA GLN A 24 3.77 -10.06 17.41
C GLN A 24 4.67 -11.30 17.37
N PHE A 25 4.85 -11.89 16.20
CA PHE A 25 5.60 -13.14 16.01
C PHE A 25 6.92 -12.95 15.25
N THR A 26 7.34 -11.71 14.99
CA THR A 26 8.58 -11.41 14.27
C THR A 26 9.62 -10.81 15.21
N PHE A 27 10.89 -11.17 14.98
CA PHE A 27 12.04 -10.65 15.72
C PHE A 27 12.73 -9.47 15.05
N ASN A 28 12.28 -9.06 13.86
CA ASN A 28 12.89 -7.97 13.11
C ASN A 28 11.92 -6.80 12.94
N ASP A 29 12.48 -5.63 12.61
CA ASP A 29 11.73 -4.39 12.45
C ASP A 29 11.20 -4.14 11.04
N PHE A 30 11.40 -5.07 10.10
CA PHE A 30 11.16 -4.83 8.68
C PHE A 30 10.04 -5.68 8.09
N THR A 31 9.75 -6.83 8.67
CA THR A 31 8.70 -7.73 8.20
C THR A 31 7.64 -7.93 9.28
N GLY A 32 6.43 -8.23 8.86
CA GLY A 32 5.31 -8.57 9.74
C GLY A 32 4.51 -9.73 9.21
N GLN A 33 3.44 -10.07 9.92
CA GLN A 33 2.43 -11.03 9.48
C GLN A 33 1.14 -10.30 9.18
N LEU A 34 0.45 -10.74 8.15
CA LEU A 34 -0.90 -10.29 7.82
C LEU A 34 -1.92 -11.15 8.54
N MET A 35 -2.86 -10.51 9.18
CA MET A 35 -3.94 -11.15 9.92
C MET A 35 -5.27 -10.49 9.59
N THR A 36 -6.34 -11.21 9.80
CA THR A 36 -7.70 -10.68 9.77
C THR A 36 -8.35 -10.84 11.14
N VAL A 37 -9.20 -9.90 11.51
CA VAL A 37 -10.02 -9.97 12.73
C VAL A 37 -11.46 -9.56 12.38
N PRO A 38 -12.50 -10.22 12.93
CA PRO A 38 -13.87 -9.78 12.72
C PRO A 38 -14.08 -8.34 13.17
N ALA A 39 -14.87 -7.56 12.42
CA ALA A 39 -15.15 -6.16 12.74
C ALA A 39 -15.86 -5.99 14.08
N GLU A 40 -16.67 -6.99 14.47
CA GLU A 40 -17.38 -7.04 15.74
C GLU A 40 -16.51 -7.51 16.92
N GLY A 41 -15.23 -7.75 16.65
CA GLY A 41 -14.30 -8.31 17.63
C GLY A 41 -14.23 -9.84 17.57
N GLY A 42 -13.26 -10.41 18.26
CA GLY A 42 -13.03 -11.84 18.27
C GLY A 42 -11.56 -12.20 18.09
N GLU A 43 -11.32 -13.45 17.74
CA GLU A 43 -9.97 -13.98 17.53
C GLU A 43 -9.44 -13.59 16.15
N ALA A 44 -8.18 -13.14 16.11
CA ALA A 44 -7.51 -12.84 14.88
C ALA A 44 -6.98 -14.10 14.21
N VAL A 45 -7.14 -14.19 12.90
CA VAL A 45 -6.70 -15.31 12.07
C VAL A 45 -5.55 -14.88 11.17
N GLU A 46 -4.48 -15.66 11.17
CA GLU A 46 -3.32 -15.40 10.32
C GLU A 46 -3.60 -15.75 8.86
N ILE A 47 -3.20 -14.87 7.95
CA ILE A 47 -3.10 -15.21 6.52
C ILE A 47 -1.82 -16.04 6.35
N PRO A 48 -1.89 -17.23 5.72
CA PRO A 48 -0.78 -18.18 5.68
C PRO A 48 0.34 -17.73 4.73
N LEU A 49 0.94 -16.57 5.02
CA LEU A 49 2.07 -15.96 4.34
C LEU A 49 3.26 -15.87 5.27
N LYS A 50 4.44 -16.19 4.79
CA LYS A 50 5.67 -16.10 5.58
C LYS A 50 5.92 -14.68 6.11
N ASN A 51 5.69 -13.67 5.28
CA ASN A 51 5.84 -12.26 5.60
C ASN A 51 4.80 -11.46 4.85
N GLY A 52 4.37 -10.32 5.43
CA GLY A 52 3.47 -9.39 4.78
C GLY A 52 3.62 -7.99 5.32
N GLY A 53 3.70 -7.04 4.43
CA GLY A 53 3.76 -5.60 4.72
C GLY A 53 2.44 -4.92 4.41
N PHE A 54 2.35 -4.31 3.24
CA PHE A 54 1.10 -3.75 2.71
C PHE A 54 0.38 -4.76 1.84
N ALA A 55 -0.93 -4.69 1.80
CA ALA A 55 -1.72 -5.64 1.02
C ALA A 55 -3.08 -5.08 0.61
N SER A 56 -3.64 -5.64 -0.45
CA SER A 56 -4.97 -5.32 -0.97
C SER A 56 -5.62 -6.58 -1.51
N TYR A 57 -6.86 -6.85 -1.11
CA TYR A 57 -7.65 -7.96 -1.66
C TYR A 57 -8.09 -7.69 -3.11
N SER A 58 -8.16 -8.75 -3.92
CA SER A 58 -8.94 -8.70 -5.15
C SER A 58 -10.43 -8.48 -4.82
N PRO A 59 -11.21 -7.86 -5.72
CA PRO A 59 -12.63 -7.58 -5.44
C PRO A 59 -13.46 -8.81 -5.12
N ASP A 60 -13.11 -9.97 -5.66
CA ASP A 60 -13.76 -11.26 -5.41
C ASP A 60 -13.28 -11.96 -4.13
N GLY A 61 -12.28 -11.38 -3.43
CA GLY A 61 -11.69 -11.92 -2.20
C GLY A 61 -10.82 -13.16 -2.37
N LYS A 62 -10.63 -13.65 -3.59
CA LYS A 62 -9.88 -14.89 -3.84
C LYS A 62 -8.37 -14.71 -3.87
N LYS A 63 -7.90 -13.48 -4.03
CA LYS A 63 -6.48 -13.16 -4.10
C LYS A 63 -6.11 -11.99 -3.24
N LEU A 64 -4.83 -11.93 -2.86
CA LEU A 64 -4.26 -10.83 -2.09
C LEU A 64 -2.99 -10.35 -2.80
N ALA A 65 -2.99 -9.11 -3.27
CA ALA A 65 -1.75 -8.45 -3.67
C ALA A 65 -1.03 -7.95 -2.43
N TYR A 66 0.28 -8.18 -2.32
CA TYR A 66 1.05 -7.80 -1.13
C TYR A 66 2.54 -7.60 -1.43
N ASN A 67 3.21 -6.92 -0.53
CA ASN A 67 4.66 -6.84 -0.47
C ASN A 67 5.17 -7.24 0.93
N TYR A 68 6.44 -7.56 1.08
CA TYR A 68 6.96 -8.13 2.34
C TYR A 68 7.22 -7.09 3.41
N VAL A 69 7.81 -5.97 3.00
CA VAL A 69 8.31 -4.95 3.93
C VAL A 69 7.26 -3.88 4.14
N PHE A 70 7.03 -3.50 5.38
CA PHE A 70 5.95 -2.60 5.75
C PHE A 70 6.35 -1.13 5.91
N ARG A 71 7.61 -0.81 5.76
CA ARG A 71 8.06 0.57 5.89
C ARG A 71 7.83 1.33 4.60
N GLU A 72 6.84 2.19 4.62
CA GLU A 72 6.52 3.14 3.59
C GLU A 72 7.62 4.20 3.42
N PHE A 73 8.17 4.67 4.55
CA PHE A 73 9.27 5.62 4.58
C PHE A 73 10.54 4.93 5.01
N ARG A 74 11.35 4.60 4.05
CA ARG A 74 12.71 4.19 4.32
C ARG A 74 13.58 5.43 4.30
N THR A 75 14.47 5.56 5.28
CA THR A 75 15.49 6.62 5.33
C THR A 75 16.51 6.49 4.20
N TRP A 76 16.53 5.37 3.51
CA TRP A 76 17.40 5.05 2.40
C TRP A 76 16.59 4.98 1.10
N LYS A 77 16.74 6.01 0.29
CA LYS A 77 16.20 6.05 -1.08
C LYS A 77 17.08 5.26 -2.04
N ARG A 78 16.49 4.81 -3.14
CA ARG A 78 17.20 4.17 -4.26
C ARG A 78 17.96 2.91 -3.82
N TYR A 79 17.47 2.25 -2.80
CA TYR A 79 18.08 1.04 -2.30
C TYR A 79 17.95 -0.08 -3.34
N GLN A 80 19.09 -0.73 -3.62
CA GLN A 80 19.19 -1.89 -4.49
C GLN A 80 19.77 -3.04 -3.68
N GLY A 81 18.95 -4.01 -3.34
CA GLY A 81 19.40 -5.14 -2.54
C GLY A 81 18.25 -6.01 -2.04
N GLY A 82 18.56 -7.00 -1.24
CA GLY A 82 17.60 -8.04 -0.81
C GLY A 82 16.39 -7.56 0.00
N MET A 83 16.35 -6.27 0.39
CA MET A 83 15.20 -5.63 1.02
C MET A 83 14.47 -4.66 0.08
N ALA A 84 14.91 -4.49 -1.16
CA ALA A 84 14.05 -3.93 -2.19
C ALA A 84 12.88 -4.88 -2.39
N ASP A 85 11.66 -4.34 -2.36
CA ASP A 85 10.47 -5.17 -2.33
C ASP A 85 9.80 -5.21 -3.69
N ASP A 86 9.11 -6.31 -3.94
CA ASP A 86 8.32 -6.55 -5.15
C ASP A 86 6.88 -6.85 -4.78
N ILE A 87 5.97 -6.56 -5.71
CA ILE A 87 4.57 -6.94 -5.57
C ILE A 87 4.39 -8.43 -5.88
N ARG A 88 3.61 -9.07 -5.03
CA ARG A 88 3.24 -10.49 -5.12
C ARG A 88 1.75 -10.63 -5.07
N ILE A 89 1.24 -11.71 -5.65
CA ILE A 89 -0.16 -12.13 -5.53
C ILE A 89 -0.18 -13.47 -4.84
N TYR A 90 -0.92 -13.56 -3.75
CA TYR A 90 -1.28 -14.81 -3.10
C TYR A 90 -2.68 -15.22 -3.55
N ASP A 91 -2.84 -16.49 -3.89
CA ASP A 91 -4.10 -17.09 -4.31
C ASP A 91 -4.60 -18.01 -3.18
N PHE A 92 -5.78 -17.71 -2.64
CA PHE A 92 -6.35 -18.43 -1.51
C PHE A 92 -6.87 -19.83 -1.86
N ASP A 93 -7.22 -20.07 -3.12
CA ASP A 93 -7.70 -21.40 -3.56
C ASP A 93 -6.54 -22.36 -3.76
N THR A 94 -5.43 -21.90 -4.32
CA THR A 94 -4.27 -22.73 -4.61
C THR A 94 -3.18 -22.69 -3.53
N HIS A 95 -3.25 -21.75 -2.61
CA HIS A 95 -2.23 -21.45 -1.61
C HIS A 95 -0.84 -21.13 -2.22
N GLN A 96 -0.82 -20.58 -3.42
CA GLN A 96 0.39 -20.22 -4.14
C GLN A 96 0.62 -18.71 -4.11
N SER A 97 1.88 -18.33 -4.02
CA SER A 97 2.31 -16.94 -4.14
C SER A 97 3.16 -16.75 -5.38
N GLN A 98 2.80 -15.78 -6.21
CA GLN A 98 3.52 -15.42 -7.42
C GLN A 98 4.03 -13.97 -7.33
N LYS A 99 5.31 -13.75 -7.61
CA LYS A 99 5.89 -12.43 -7.82
C LYS A 99 5.43 -11.89 -9.18
N ILE A 100 4.92 -10.66 -9.22
CA ILE A 100 4.41 -10.03 -10.46
C ILE A 100 5.25 -8.84 -10.91
N THR A 101 6.07 -8.26 -10.04
CA THR A 101 7.10 -7.28 -10.42
C THR A 101 8.47 -7.85 -10.09
N ASP A 102 9.50 -7.42 -10.82
CA ASP A 102 10.88 -7.90 -10.65
C ASP A 102 11.85 -6.76 -10.97
N GLU A 103 11.80 -5.73 -10.13
CA GLU A 103 12.64 -4.56 -10.26
C GLU A 103 13.80 -4.58 -9.27
N ILE A 104 14.91 -3.96 -9.66
CA ILE A 104 16.06 -3.82 -8.76
C ILE A 104 15.77 -2.87 -7.58
N ARG A 105 14.76 -2.01 -7.73
CA ARG A 105 14.28 -1.04 -6.74
C ARG A 105 12.95 -1.47 -6.13
N GLN A 106 12.33 -0.59 -5.37
CA GLN A 106 11.15 -0.94 -4.60
C GLN A 106 9.86 -0.79 -5.39
N ASP A 107 9.03 -1.81 -5.34
CA ASP A 107 7.62 -1.79 -5.70
C ASP A 107 6.81 -2.11 -4.44
N ILE A 108 6.03 -1.16 -3.93
CA ILE A 108 5.34 -1.27 -2.64
C ILE A 108 3.91 -0.73 -2.69
N ILE A 109 3.14 -1.05 -1.66
CA ILE A 109 1.76 -0.61 -1.42
C ILE A 109 0.84 -0.95 -2.59
N PRO A 110 0.61 -2.23 -2.84
CA PRO A 110 -0.31 -2.65 -3.89
C PRO A 110 -1.76 -2.28 -3.55
N MET A 111 -2.47 -1.79 -4.56
CA MET A 111 -3.88 -1.40 -4.50
C MET A 111 -4.62 -2.06 -5.66
N TRP A 112 -5.50 -3.00 -5.37
CA TRP A 112 -6.24 -3.71 -6.41
C TRP A 112 -7.37 -2.86 -6.96
N SER A 113 -7.46 -2.75 -8.30
CA SER A 113 -8.57 -2.02 -8.94
C SER A 113 -9.93 -2.68 -8.69
N ALA A 114 -11.00 -1.87 -8.69
CA ALA A 114 -12.35 -2.36 -8.43
C ALA A 114 -12.86 -3.37 -9.48
N ASP A 115 -12.35 -3.30 -10.72
CA ASP A 115 -12.68 -4.22 -11.79
C ASP A 115 -11.87 -5.54 -11.74
N GLY A 116 -10.91 -5.64 -10.82
CA GLY A 116 -10.08 -6.82 -10.65
C GLY A 116 -8.97 -7.01 -11.69
N ASN A 117 -8.81 -6.09 -12.64
CA ASN A 117 -7.90 -6.26 -13.78
C ASN A 117 -6.53 -5.62 -13.61
N LYS A 118 -6.38 -4.74 -12.62
CA LYS A 118 -5.17 -3.94 -12.43
C LYS A 118 -4.74 -3.93 -10.97
N ILE A 119 -3.43 -3.76 -10.75
CA ILE A 119 -2.86 -3.47 -9.45
C ILE A 119 -2.07 -2.18 -9.57
N TYR A 120 -2.49 -1.15 -8.82
CA TYR A 120 -1.73 0.08 -8.67
C TYR A 120 -0.72 -0.08 -7.54
N PHE A 121 0.42 0.57 -7.65
CA PHE A 121 1.46 0.53 -6.63
C PHE A 121 2.40 1.73 -6.79
N ILE A 122 3.25 1.98 -5.83
CA ILE A 122 4.31 3.00 -5.97
C ILE A 122 5.68 2.34 -6.11
N SER A 123 6.53 3.00 -6.91
CA SER A 123 7.87 2.52 -7.23
C SER A 123 8.85 3.68 -7.34
N ASP A 124 10.08 3.48 -6.87
CA ASP A 124 11.21 4.41 -7.01
C ASP A 124 12.16 4.03 -8.16
N ARG A 125 11.67 3.25 -9.15
CA ARG A 125 12.48 2.81 -10.31
C ARG A 125 13.08 3.94 -11.13
N ASP A 126 12.45 5.12 -11.12
CA ASP A 126 12.94 6.36 -11.75
C ASP A 126 13.44 7.38 -10.72
N ASP A 127 14.04 6.91 -9.62
CA ASP A 127 14.63 7.69 -8.53
C ASP A 127 13.64 8.37 -7.57
N ILE A 128 12.41 8.57 -7.95
CA ILE A 128 11.33 9.18 -7.15
C ILE A 128 10.15 8.21 -7.10
N MET A 129 9.56 8.05 -5.91
CA MET A 129 8.34 7.26 -5.76
C MET A 129 7.22 7.86 -6.60
N ASN A 130 6.86 7.17 -7.65
CA ASN A 130 5.77 7.49 -8.55
C ASN A 130 4.72 6.38 -8.55
N LEU A 131 3.52 6.70 -9.03
CA LEU A 131 2.42 5.75 -9.20
C LEU A 131 2.61 4.95 -10.48
N TYR A 132 2.45 3.64 -10.37
CA TYR A 132 2.51 2.66 -11.46
C TYR A 132 1.27 1.80 -11.48
N VAL A 133 1.01 1.16 -12.59
CA VAL A 133 -0.05 0.16 -12.75
C VAL A 133 0.52 -1.10 -13.39
N TYR A 134 0.17 -2.24 -12.82
CA TYR A 134 0.37 -3.55 -13.41
C TYR A 134 -0.96 -4.04 -13.99
N ASN A 135 -0.98 -4.43 -15.25
CA ASN A 135 -2.15 -5.00 -15.91
C ASN A 135 -2.06 -6.54 -15.88
N LEU A 136 -3.06 -7.17 -15.30
CA LEU A 136 -3.09 -8.62 -15.12
C LEU A 136 -3.27 -9.41 -16.43
N SER A 137 -3.93 -8.80 -17.43
CA SER A 137 -4.24 -9.50 -18.70
C SER A 137 -3.01 -9.69 -19.58
N ASP A 138 -2.18 -8.66 -19.72
CA ASP A 138 -0.99 -8.67 -20.58
C ASP A 138 0.33 -8.69 -19.79
N LYS A 139 0.25 -8.64 -18.47
CA LYS A 139 1.38 -8.66 -17.52
C LYS A 139 2.38 -7.51 -17.75
N THR A 140 1.86 -6.35 -18.14
CA THR A 140 2.67 -5.15 -18.38
C THR A 140 2.61 -4.19 -17.19
N THR A 141 3.73 -3.50 -16.94
CA THR A 141 3.82 -2.41 -15.97
C THR A 141 3.96 -1.08 -16.70
N ARG A 142 3.21 -0.05 -16.27
CA ARG A 142 3.26 1.28 -16.83
C ARG A 142 3.25 2.35 -15.74
N GLN A 143 4.05 3.39 -15.93
CA GLN A 143 4.08 4.57 -15.07
C GLN A 143 2.86 5.46 -15.32
N LEU A 144 2.29 6.02 -14.24
CA LEU A 144 1.10 6.88 -14.28
C LEU A 144 1.40 8.33 -13.88
N THR A 145 2.38 8.54 -13.00
CA THR A 145 2.82 9.88 -12.59
C THR A 145 4.30 10.06 -12.86
N PHE A 146 4.74 11.31 -13.13
CA PHE A 146 6.10 11.62 -13.57
C PHE A 146 6.70 12.73 -12.70
N ASN A 147 6.55 12.60 -11.39
CA ASN A 147 7.09 13.53 -10.41
C ASN A 147 8.62 13.44 -10.36
N LYS A 148 9.30 14.57 -10.18
CA LYS A 148 10.77 14.65 -10.16
C LYS A 148 11.34 15.19 -8.85
N ASP A 149 10.52 15.83 -8.02
CA ASP A 149 10.99 16.55 -6.84
C ASP A 149 10.69 15.80 -5.53
N TYR A 150 9.47 15.29 -5.38
CA TYR A 150 8.99 14.66 -4.14
C TYR A 150 8.38 13.29 -4.40
N ASP A 151 8.59 12.39 -3.45
CA ASP A 151 8.00 11.06 -3.45
C ASP A 151 6.50 11.13 -3.20
N ILE A 152 5.74 10.27 -3.86
CA ILE A 152 4.37 9.95 -3.46
C ILE A 152 4.43 9.14 -2.16
N LYS A 153 3.58 9.52 -1.20
CA LYS A 153 3.47 8.89 0.10
C LYS A 153 2.02 8.60 0.46
N PHE A 154 1.81 7.56 1.26
CA PHE A 154 0.49 7.16 1.79
C PHE A 154 -0.60 6.99 0.72
N PRO A 155 -0.33 6.34 -0.43
CA PRO A 155 -1.38 6.15 -1.42
C PRO A 155 -2.47 5.25 -0.85
N ALA A 156 -3.72 5.63 -1.11
CA ALA A 156 -4.90 4.85 -0.76
C ALA A 156 -5.91 4.91 -1.89
N LEU A 157 -6.39 3.74 -2.33
CA LEU A 157 -7.39 3.62 -3.39
C LEU A 157 -8.78 3.49 -2.78
N GLY A 158 -9.72 4.30 -3.25
CA GLY A 158 -11.14 4.21 -2.96
C GLY A 158 -11.97 4.44 -4.23
N GLY A 159 -12.71 3.42 -4.66
CA GLY A 159 -13.39 3.46 -5.96
C GLY A 159 -12.41 3.65 -7.12
N ASP A 160 -12.60 4.73 -7.88
CA ASP A 160 -11.74 5.10 -9.02
C ASP A 160 -10.73 6.22 -8.67
N GLN A 161 -10.50 6.50 -7.38
CA GLN A 161 -9.62 7.57 -6.95
C GLN A 161 -8.50 7.03 -6.07
N ILE A 162 -7.26 7.42 -6.37
CA ILE A 162 -6.11 7.21 -5.48
C ILE A 162 -5.77 8.55 -4.83
N VAL A 163 -5.84 8.62 -3.50
CA VAL A 163 -5.42 9.78 -2.73
C VAL A 163 -4.02 9.55 -2.19
N TYR A 164 -3.17 10.56 -2.25
CA TYR A 164 -1.80 10.47 -1.75
C TYR A 164 -1.26 11.84 -1.30
N GLU A 165 -0.20 11.83 -0.52
CA GLU A 165 0.59 13.01 -0.18
C GLU A 165 1.79 13.12 -1.09
N GLN A 166 2.12 14.35 -1.51
CA GLN A 166 3.35 14.66 -2.23
C GLN A 166 3.82 16.09 -1.92
N GLY A 167 5.03 16.22 -1.38
CA GLY A 167 5.59 17.53 -1.06
C GLY A 167 4.76 18.35 -0.05
N GLY A 168 4.05 17.70 0.85
CA GLY A 168 3.18 18.34 1.85
C GLY A 168 1.79 18.71 1.32
N ILE A 169 1.43 18.33 0.11
CA ILE A 169 0.14 18.58 -0.53
C ILE A 169 -0.59 17.26 -0.74
N LEU A 170 -1.89 17.24 -0.48
CA LEU A 170 -2.74 16.11 -0.81
C LEU A 170 -3.18 16.18 -2.27
N TYR A 171 -3.10 15.05 -2.94
CA TYR A 171 -3.54 14.88 -4.32
C TYR A 171 -4.56 13.76 -4.43
N LYS A 172 -5.42 13.85 -5.43
CA LYS A 172 -6.24 12.77 -5.94
C LYS A 172 -5.87 12.46 -7.38
N PHE A 173 -5.70 11.19 -7.68
CA PHE A 173 -5.48 10.66 -9.03
C PHE A 173 -6.72 9.87 -9.46
N ASP A 174 -7.35 10.28 -10.54
CA ASP A 174 -8.49 9.58 -11.13
C ASP A 174 -7.98 8.46 -12.05
N THR A 175 -8.30 7.22 -11.72
CA THR A 175 -7.79 6.02 -12.43
C THR A 175 -8.40 5.82 -13.82
N ARG A 176 -9.52 6.49 -14.13
CA ARG A 176 -10.18 6.43 -15.43
C ARG A 176 -9.61 7.45 -16.42
N THR A 177 -9.37 8.66 -15.93
CA THR A 177 -8.81 9.74 -16.75
C THR A 177 -7.30 9.85 -16.67
N GLU A 178 -6.68 9.15 -15.70
CA GLU A 178 -5.25 9.15 -15.40
C GLU A 178 -4.70 10.56 -15.13
N LYS A 179 -5.49 11.37 -14.44
CA LYS A 179 -5.11 12.75 -14.10
C LYS A 179 -5.02 12.93 -12.60
N ALA A 180 -3.93 13.55 -12.16
CA ALA A 180 -3.77 14.01 -10.78
C ALA A 180 -4.22 15.46 -10.63
N SER A 181 -4.83 15.77 -9.50
CA SER A 181 -5.17 17.14 -9.11
C SER A 181 -4.98 17.33 -7.61
N PRO A 182 -4.53 18.51 -7.14
CA PRO A 182 -4.42 18.79 -5.73
C PRO A 182 -5.81 18.83 -5.08
N ILE A 183 -5.85 18.42 -3.81
CA ILE A 183 -7.01 18.56 -2.96
C ILE A 183 -6.80 19.82 -2.12
N PRO A 184 -7.61 20.87 -2.28
CA PRO A 184 -7.52 22.04 -1.41
C PRO A 184 -7.94 21.66 0.01
N VAL A 185 -7.08 21.99 0.97
CA VAL A 185 -7.35 21.77 2.40
C VAL A 185 -7.28 23.13 3.08
N GLU A 186 -8.36 23.54 3.67
CA GLU A 186 -8.43 24.72 4.53
C GLU A 186 -8.58 24.27 5.97
N ILE A 187 -7.74 24.82 6.85
CA ILE A 187 -7.81 24.56 8.29
C ILE A 187 -8.24 25.85 8.95
N ASP A 188 -9.47 25.89 9.40
CA ASP A 188 -9.96 26.98 10.24
C ASP A 188 -9.42 26.78 11.66
N ASN A 189 -8.32 27.43 11.95
CA ASN A 189 -7.60 27.27 13.21
C ASN A 189 -7.48 28.62 13.92
N ASP A 190 -8.22 28.78 15.00
CA ASP A 190 -8.07 29.92 15.93
C ASP A 190 -6.88 29.66 16.88
N GLN A 191 -5.67 29.93 16.40
CA GLN A 191 -4.44 29.82 17.19
C GLN A 191 -4.28 31.02 18.18
N ASN A 192 -5.25 31.25 19.02
CA ASN A 192 -5.20 32.37 20.00
C ASN A 192 -3.95 32.33 20.89
N TRP A 193 -3.45 31.13 21.19
CA TRP A 193 -2.24 30.88 21.98
C TRP A 193 -0.92 31.11 21.22
N ALA A 194 -0.96 31.23 19.90
CA ALA A 194 0.23 31.47 19.05
C ALA A 194 0.35 32.95 18.63
N ARG A 195 -0.55 33.83 19.03
CA ARG A 195 -0.45 35.27 18.76
C ARG A 195 0.63 35.86 19.67
N PRO A 196 1.65 36.56 19.13
CA PRO A 196 2.58 37.31 19.98
C PRO A 196 1.80 38.36 20.78
N GLU A 197 2.06 38.46 22.08
CA GLU A 197 1.59 39.52 22.97
C GLU A 197 2.17 40.88 22.56
#